data_162516694500d9a9a381f67c345acd1d
#
_entry.id   162516694500d9a9a381f67c345acd1d
#
_cell.length_a   1.000
_cell.length_b   1.000
_cell.length_c   1.000
_cell.angle_alpha   90.00
_cell.angle_beta   90.00
_cell.angle_gamma   90.00
#
_symmetry.space_group_name_H-M   'P 1'
#
loop_
_entity.id
_entity.type
_entity.pdbx_description
1 polymer ?
#
loop_
_entity_poly.entity_id
_entity_poly.type
_entity_poly.pdbx_seq_one_letter_code
_entity_poly.pdbx_strand_id
1 'polypeptide(L)'
;GKTVYDSENKVNLKPQKRNIGYLFQNYALFPTMTVEKNIAAGLKGKKQENANRVREMIEKFQLTGLEKRFPSELSGGQQQRVALARIMAYKPDVILLDEPFSALDMYLKDRLQQELLELLNDYEGTVIMVSHSRDEVYRLSEELLIIDQGQIVAAGKTKELFQNPQRKEAARLTGCKNFTRAVYVDDHTAELTDWGITLRTEQRNIPENINYIGYRAHDFVPVWGEGGKNQIPFLLESKAALPFEDNYYLKP
;
A
#
# COMPACT_ATOMS: atom_id res chain seq x y z
N GLY A 1 -9.71 -21.80 -8.40
CA GLY A 1 -8.51 -21.26 -9.04
C GLY A 1 -7.52 -22.36 -9.43
N LYS A 2 -6.48 -22.01 -10.20
CA LYS A 2 -5.44 -22.95 -10.63
C LYS A 2 -4.27 -22.88 -9.66
N THR A 3 -3.84 -24.02 -9.08
CA THR A 3 -2.64 -24.08 -8.23
C THR A 3 -1.39 -23.89 -9.10
N VAL A 4 -0.57 -22.89 -8.78
CA VAL A 4 0.68 -22.59 -9.49
C VAL A 4 1.91 -23.06 -8.72
N TYR A 5 1.80 -23.15 -7.41
CA TYR A 5 2.82 -23.67 -6.50
C TYR A 5 2.16 -24.36 -5.32
N ASP A 6 2.68 -25.53 -4.96
CA ASP A 6 2.27 -26.29 -3.78
C ASP A 6 3.42 -27.24 -3.40
N SER A 7 4.04 -26.98 -2.26
CA SER A 7 5.20 -27.76 -1.80
C SER A 7 4.83 -29.19 -1.38
N GLU A 8 3.62 -29.38 -0.83
CA GLU A 8 3.15 -30.68 -0.36
C GLU A 8 2.83 -31.60 -1.54
N ASN A 9 2.10 -31.07 -2.54
CA ASN A 9 1.72 -31.80 -3.74
C ASN A 9 2.77 -31.72 -4.86
N LYS A 10 3.95 -31.15 -4.59
CA LYS A 10 5.06 -31.00 -5.54
C LYS A 10 4.67 -30.28 -6.85
N VAL A 11 3.70 -29.37 -6.78
CA VAL A 11 3.33 -28.52 -7.91
C VAL A 11 4.24 -27.32 -7.95
N ASN A 12 4.95 -27.13 -9.07
CA ASN A 12 5.75 -25.92 -9.31
C ASN A 12 5.73 -25.58 -10.80
N LEU A 13 4.74 -24.80 -11.21
CA LEU A 13 4.64 -24.36 -12.61
C LEU A 13 5.78 -23.40 -12.94
N LYS A 14 6.39 -23.61 -14.12
CA LYS A 14 7.38 -22.64 -14.63
C LYS A 14 6.74 -21.24 -14.72
N PRO A 15 7.47 -20.14 -14.42
CA PRO A 15 6.92 -18.78 -14.43
C PRO A 15 6.14 -18.43 -15.69
N GLN A 16 6.62 -18.87 -16.87
CA GLN A 16 5.97 -18.63 -18.16
C GLN A 16 4.58 -19.29 -18.31
N LYS A 17 4.23 -20.24 -17.43
CA LYS A 17 2.94 -20.95 -17.43
C LYS A 17 1.98 -20.44 -16.34
N ARG A 18 2.41 -19.49 -15.51
CA ARG A 18 1.61 -18.97 -14.41
C ARG A 18 0.61 -17.91 -14.84
N ASN A 19 0.81 -17.29 -16.00
CA ASN A 19 0.01 -16.17 -16.52
C ASN A 19 -0.07 -14.99 -15.56
N ILE A 20 1.07 -14.62 -14.96
CA ILE A 20 1.20 -13.54 -13.97
C ILE A 20 1.97 -12.39 -14.62
N GLY A 21 1.43 -11.17 -14.51
CA GLY A 21 2.13 -9.94 -14.81
C GLY A 21 2.93 -9.48 -13.59
N TYR A 22 4.18 -9.06 -13.77
CA TYR A 22 4.99 -8.55 -12.68
C TYR A 22 5.58 -7.18 -13.06
N LEU A 23 5.24 -6.15 -12.30
CA LEU A 23 5.87 -4.84 -12.37
C LEU A 23 6.94 -4.73 -11.30
N PHE A 24 8.19 -4.72 -11.71
CA PHE A 24 9.34 -4.51 -10.84
C PHE A 24 9.48 -3.02 -10.48
N GLN A 25 10.09 -2.72 -9.35
CA GLN A 25 10.39 -1.37 -8.88
C GLN A 25 11.15 -0.51 -9.92
N ASN A 26 12.04 -1.13 -10.70
CA ASN A 26 12.80 -0.50 -11.78
C ASN A 26 12.20 -0.71 -13.17
N TYR A 27 10.91 -1.11 -13.23
CA TYR A 27 10.13 -1.39 -14.45
C TYR A 27 10.67 -2.51 -15.34
N ALA A 28 11.91 -2.94 -15.19
CA ALA A 28 12.61 -4.00 -15.94
C ALA A 28 12.31 -3.98 -17.45
N LEU A 29 12.39 -2.81 -18.08
CA LEU A 29 12.26 -2.67 -19.51
C LEU A 29 13.51 -3.22 -20.20
N PHE A 30 13.34 -3.79 -21.40
CA PHE A 30 14.45 -4.23 -22.21
C PHE A 30 15.14 -3.01 -22.82
N PRO A 31 16.37 -2.65 -22.40
CA PRO A 31 17.00 -1.37 -22.77
C PRO A 31 17.35 -1.26 -24.26
N THR A 32 17.55 -2.39 -24.93
CA THR A 32 17.86 -2.47 -26.35
C THR A 32 16.64 -2.61 -27.26
N MET A 33 15.45 -2.56 -26.70
CA MET A 33 14.18 -2.65 -27.42
C MET A 33 13.44 -1.31 -27.38
N THR A 34 12.81 -0.95 -28.48
CA THR A 34 11.90 0.21 -28.53
C THR A 34 10.63 -0.03 -27.69
N VAL A 35 9.83 1.01 -27.46
CA VAL A 35 8.53 0.92 -26.77
C VAL A 35 7.65 -0.19 -27.37
N GLU A 36 7.43 -0.15 -28.69
CA GLU A 36 6.60 -1.16 -29.36
C GLU A 36 7.14 -2.58 -29.18
N LYS A 37 8.47 -2.77 -29.22
CA LYS A 37 9.11 -4.08 -29.04
C LYS A 37 9.04 -4.54 -27.59
N ASN A 38 9.16 -3.63 -26.62
CA ASN A 38 8.96 -3.93 -25.21
C ASN A 38 7.54 -4.45 -24.97
N ILE A 39 6.52 -3.77 -25.50
CA ILE A 39 5.12 -4.18 -25.35
C ILE A 39 4.87 -5.53 -26.03
N ALA A 40 5.46 -5.77 -27.19
CA ALA A 40 5.33 -7.02 -27.94
C ALA A 40 6.03 -8.22 -27.30
N ALA A 41 6.99 -8.02 -26.39
CA ALA A 41 7.93 -9.05 -25.94
C ALA A 41 7.28 -10.27 -25.25
N GLY A 42 6.08 -10.10 -24.66
CA GLY A 42 5.32 -11.17 -24.00
C GLY A 42 4.26 -11.83 -24.89
N LEU A 43 3.99 -11.28 -26.07
CA LEU A 43 2.90 -11.73 -26.93
C LEU A 43 3.27 -13.02 -27.69
N LYS A 44 2.28 -13.91 -27.77
CA LYS A 44 2.33 -15.13 -28.54
C LYS A 44 1.21 -15.10 -29.58
N GLY A 45 1.42 -15.69 -30.74
CA GLY A 45 0.41 -15.76 -31.80
C GLY A 45 0.84 -15.16 -33.12
N LYS A 46 -0.14 -14.83 -33.97
CA LYS A 46 0.13 -14.32 -35.31
C LYS A 46 0.64 -12.88 -35.29
N LYS A 47 1.59 -12.58 -36.19
CA LYS A 47 2.24 -11.26 -36.26
C LYS A 47 1.23 -10.11 -36.40
N GLN A 48 0.15 -10.29 -37.17
CA GLN A 48 -0.86 -9.24 -37.37
C GLN A 48 -1.70 -9.01 -36.11
N GLU A 49 -2.10 -10.05 -35.40
CA GLU A 49 -2.84 -9.97 -34.15
C GLU A 49 -2.00 -9.27 -33.06
N ASN A 50 -0.73 -9.64 -32.94
CA ASN A 50 0.20 -9.00 -32.03
C ASN A 50 0.41 -7.51 -32.36
N ALA A 51 0.51 -7.15 -33.66
CA ALA A 51 0.66 -5.76 -34.06
C ALA A 51 -0.58 -4.91 -33.68
N ASN A 52 -1.78 -5.45 -33.85
CA ASN A 52 -3.02 -4.79 -33.46
C ASN A 52 -3.07 -4.61 -31.94
N ARG A 53 -2.71 -5.64 -31.18
CA ARG A 53 -2.67 -5.58 -29.72
C ARG A 53 -1.65 -4.56 -29.20
N VAL A 54 -0.47 -4.49 -29.79
CA VAL A 54 0.54 -3.47 -29.46
C VAL A 54 0.01 -2.07 -29.70
N ARG A 55 -0.68 -1.82 -30.84
CA ARG A 55 -1.30 -0.51 -31.14
C ARG A 55 -2.35 -0.14 -30.10
N GLU A 56 -3.26 -1.07 -29.78
CA GLU A 56 -4.26 -0.89 -28.72
C GLU A 56 -3.62 -0.48 -27.38
N MET A 57 -2.53 -1.16 -26.98
CA MET A 57 -1.83 -0.82 -25.75
C MET A 57 -1.12 0.52 -25.81
N ILE A 58 -0.54 0.89 -26.94
CA ILE A 58 0.08 2.20 -27.15
C ILE A 58 -0.97 3.32 -26.96
N GLU A 59 -2.14 3.16 -27.55
CA GLU A 59 -3.25 4.11 -27.42
C GLU A 59 -3.77 4.18 -25.99
N LYS A 60 -4.12 3.01 -25.38
CA LYS A 60 -4.64 2.93 -24.02
C LYS A 60 -3.69 3.54 -22.99
N PHE A 61 -2.38 3.33 -23.15
CA PHE A 61 -1.36 3.82 -22.22
C PHE A 61 -0.76 5.18 -22.60
N GLN A 62 -1.38 5.90 -23.55
CA GLN A 62 -0.97 7.25 -23.98
C GLN A 62 0.50 7.31 -24.40
N LEU A 63 0.95 6.33 -25.18
CA LEU A 63 2.32 6.19 -25.66
C LEU A 63 2.46 6.54 -27.15
N THR A 64 1.42 7.09 -27.77
CA THR A 64 1.41 7.50 -29.17
C THR A 64 2.52 8.52 -29.44
N GLY A 65 3.30 8.29 -30.52
CA GLY A 65 4.48 9.08 -30.86
C GLY A 65 5.77 8.66 -30.18
N LEU A 66 5.70 7.67 -29.27
CA LEU A 66 6.88 7.14 -28.54
C LEU A 66 7.29 5.73 -29.02
N GLU A 67 6.61 5.17 -30.01
CA GLU A 67 6.72 3.77 -30.44
C GLU A 67 8.17 3.31 -30.72
N LYS A 68 8.94 4.20 -31.31
CA LYS A 68 10.33 3.96 -31.74
C LYS A 68 11.38 4.38 -30.71
N ARG A 69 10.97 5.03 -29.61
CA ARG A 69 11.87 5.45 -28.53
C ARG A 69 12.40 4.23 -27.76
N PHE A 70 13.60 4.38 -27.24
CA PHE A 70 14.21 3.43 -26.28
C PHE A 70 13.91 3.85 -24.84
N PRO A 71 13.98 2.94 -23.86
CA PRO A 71 13.74 3.27 -22.45
C PRO A 71 14.56 4.46 -21.93
N SER A 72 15.80 4.62 -22.36
CA SER A 72 16.68 5.73 -21.98
C SER A 72 16.20 7.11 -22.46
N GLU A 73 15.28 7.16 -23.41
CA GLU A 73 14.70 8.39 -23.96
C GLU A 73 13.35 8.74 -23.33
N LEU A 74 12.91 8.01 -22.32
CA LEU A 74 11.61 8.13 -21.67
C LEU A 74 11.75 8.66 -20.24
N SER A 75 10.78 9.48 -19.82
CA SER A 75 10.63 9.82 -18.41
C SER A 75 10.24 8.59 -17.57
N GLY A 76 10.43 8.64 -16.25
CA GLY A 76 10.06 7.54 -15.33
C GLY A 76 8.60 7.12 -15.48
N GLY A 77 7.68 8.08 -15.55
CA GLY A 77 6.24 7.78 -15.76
C GLY A 77 5.95 7.16 -17.13
N GLN A 78 6.68 7.56 -18.19
CA GLN A 78 6.55 6.91 -19.49
C GLN A 78 7.10 5.48 -19.47
N GLN A 79 8.22 5.23 -18.78
CA GLN A 79 8.76 3.89 -18.59
C GLN A 79 7.78 2.98 -17.83
N GLN A 80 7.15 3.49 -16.78
CA GLN A 80 6.11 2.78 -16.04
C GLN A 80 4.94 2.39 -16.92
N ARG A 81 4.42 3.35 -17.73
CA ARG A 81 3.32 3.07 -18.67
C ARG A 81 3.71 2.01 -19.72
N VAL A 82 4.93 2.03 -20.24
CA VAL A 82 5.42 0.99 -21.14
C VAL A 82 5.47 -0.37 -20.47
N ALA A 83 5.92 -0.45 -19.21
CA ALA A 83 5.97 -1.70 -18.46
C ALA A 83 4.57 -2.25 -18.17
N LEU A 84 3.62 -1.41 -17.79
CA LEU A 84 2.22 -1.79 -17.60
C LEU A 84 1.58 -2.22 -18.93
N ALA A 85 1.80 -1.48 -20.02
CA ALA A 85 1.32 -1.84 -21.36
C ALA A 85 1.84 -3.22 -21.80
N ARG A 86 3.12 -3.52 -21.52
CA ARG A 86 3.73 -4.83 -21.76
C ARG A 86 3.03 -5.94 -20.98
N ILE A 87 2.73 -5.71 -19.70
CA ILE A 87 2.03 -6.65 -18.83
C ILE A 87 0.60 -6.88 -19.31
N MET A 88 -0.15 -5.81 -19.56
CA MET A 88 -1.55 -5.89 -19.98
C MET A 88 -1.73 -6.45 -21.40
N ALA A 89 -0.70 -6.39 -22.23
CA ALA A 89 -0.74 -6.90 -23.61
C ALA A 89 -1.11 -8.38 -23.68
N TYR A 90 -0.57 -9.22 -22.80
CA TYR A 90 -0.84 -10.66 -22.79
C TYR A 90 -1.97 -11.10 -21.88
N LYS A 91 -2.74 -10.16 -21.31
CA LYS A 91 -3.94 -10.41 -20.47
C LYS A 91 -3.66 -11.40 -19.34
N PRO A 92 -2.84 -11.05 -18.35
CA PRO A 92 -2.54 -11.93 -17.23
C PRO A 92 -3.79 -12.17 -16.36
N ASP A 93 -3.80 -13.27 -15.58
CA ASP A 93 -4.85 -13.54 -14.60
C ASP A 93 -4.61 -12.75 -13.30
N VAL A 94 -3.35 -12.44 -13.00
CA VAL A 94 -2.89 -11.71 -11.80
C VAL A 94 -1.82 -10.72 -12.18
N ILE A 95 -1.88 -9.51 -11.63
CA ILE A 95 -0.82 -8.50 -11.73
C ILE A 95 -0.20 -8.31 -10.33
N LEU A 96 1.12 -8.42 -10.26
CA LEU A 96 1.91 -8.11 -9.07
C LEU A 96 2.61 -6.78 -9.29
N LEU A 97 2.41 -5.83 -8.38
CA LEU A 97 3.03 -4.50 -8.40
C LEU A 97 3.96 -4.39 -7.19
N ASP A 98 5.26 -4.28 -7.43
CA ASP A 98 6.27 -4.20 -6.40
C ASP A 98 6.76 -2.75 -6.27
N GLU A 99 6.30 -2.07 -5.21
CA GLU A 99 6.57 -0.66 -4.92
C GLU A 99 6.46 0.26 -6.16
N PRO A 100 5.31 0.28 -6.85
CA PRO A 100 5.20 0.88 -8.18
C PRO A 100 5.49 2.39 -8.23
N PHE A 101 5.48 3.06 -7.08
CA PHE A 101 5.65 4.52 -7.00
C PHE A 101 6.86 4.97 -6.16
N SER A 102 7.71 4.04 -5.70
CA SER A 102 8.83 4.35 -4.80
C SER A 102 9.92 5.23 -5.41
N ALA A 103 10.11 5.16 -6.72
CA ALA A 103 11.13 5.91 -7.44
C ALA A 103 10.66 7.29 -7.97
N LEU A 104 9.45 7.73 -7.59
CA LEU A 104 8.82 8.94 -8.13
C LEU A 104 8.83 10.08 -7.12
N ASP A 105 8.98 11.32 -7.62
CA ASP A 105 8.74 12.52 -6.82
C ASP A 105 7.26 12.65 -6.42
N MET A 106 6.99 13.43 -5.36
CA MET A 106 5.67 13.53 -4.74
C MET A 106 4.59 14.06 -5.71
N TYR A 107 4.94 15.03 -6.55
CA TYR A 107 3.98 15.63 -7.49
C TYR A 107 3.57 14.64 -8.58
N LEU A 108 4.53 13.91 -9.12
CA LEU A 108 4.31 12.91 -10.17
C LEU A 108 3.57 11.68 -9.63
N LYS A 109 3.80 11.34 -8.37
CA LYS A 109 3.23 10.18 -7.68
C LYS A 109 1.71 10.21 -7.63
N ASP A 110 1.09 11.31 -7.19
CA ASP A 110 -0.37 11.44 -7.10
C ASP A 110 -1.05 11.27 -8.45
N ARG A 111 -0.49 11.88 -9.47
CA ARG A 111 -0.99 11.76 -10.84
C ARG A 111 -0.90 10.33 -11.36
N LEU A 112 0.23 9.68 -11.16
CA LEU A 112 0.45 8.30 -11.64
C LEU A 112 -0.37 7.26 -10.86
N GLN A 113 -0.67 7.50 -9.59
CA GLN A 113 -1.61 6.68 -8.82
C GLN A 113 -3.01 6.75 -9.44
N GLN A 114 -3.48 7.95 -9.77
CA GLN A 114 -4.78 8.12 -10.42
C GLN A 114 -4.81 7.46 -11.81
N GLU A 115 -3.76 7.68 -12.62
CA GLU A 115 -3.63 7.04 -13.93
C GLU A 115 -3.61 5.50 -13.82
N LEU A 116 -2.93 4.95 -12.81
CA LEU A 116 -2.91 3.50 -12.57
C LEU A 116 -4.31 2.96 -12.25
N LEU A 117 -5.07 3.63 -11.37
CA LEU A 117 -6.45 3.25 -11.06
C LEU A 117 -7.32 3.23 -12.31
N GLU A 118 -7.25 4.27 -13.13
CA GLU A 118 -8.01 4.35 -14.39
C GLU A 118 -7.63 3.23 -15.37
N LEU A 119 -6.32 2.92 -15.49
CA LEU A 119 -5.82 1.85 -16.36
C LEU A 119 -6.24 0.45 -15.89
N LEU A 120 -6.40 0.26 -14.59
CA LEU A 120 -6.81 -1.01 -13.99
C LEU A 120 -8.32 -1.15 -13.84
N ASN A 121 -9.10 -0.09 -14.04
CA ASN A 121 -10.56 -0.11 -13.87
C ASN A 121 -11.27 -1.18 -14.72
N ASP A 122 -10.78 -1.41 -15.95
CA ASP A 122 -11.31 -2.42 -16.88
C ASP A 122 -10.60 -3.79 -16.74
N TYR A 123 -9.74 -3.95 -15.74
CA TYR A 123 -9.02 -5.20 -15.55
C TYR A 123 -9.80 -6.13 -14.63
N GLU A 124 -10.26 -7.25 -15.18
CA GLU A 124 -11.08 -8.25 -14.46
C GLU A 124 -10.26 -9.22 -13.58
N GLY A 125 -8.93 -9.15 -13.64
CA GLY A 125 -8.05 -10.03 -12.88
C GLY A 125 -7.76 -9.50 -11.46
N THR A 126 -6.95 -10.23 -10.71
CA THR A 126 -6.51 -9.84 -9.37
C THR A 126 -5.25 -8.96 -9.46
N VAL A 127 -5.25 -7.84 -8.74
CA VAL A 127 -4.05 -7.00 -8.57
C VAL A 127 -3.56 -7.15 -7.12
N ILE A 128 -2.28 -7.47 -6.96
CA ILE A 128 -1.61 -7.52 -5.66
C ILE A 128 -0.51 -6.47 -5.68
N MET A 129 -0.57 -5.52 -4.76
CA MET A 129 0.42 -4.45 -4.63
C MET A 129 1.20 -4.59 -3.33
N VAL A 130 2.51 -4.49 -3.40
CA VAL A 130 3.38 -4.30 -2.24
C VAL A 130 3.76 -2.84 -2.15
N SER A 131 3.51 -2.21 -1.00
CA SER A 131 3.90 -0.84 -0.71
C SER A 131 4.20 -0.66 0.77
N HIS A 132 5.13 0.23 1.09
CA HIS A 132 5.39 0.72 2.43
C HIS A 132 4.69 2.06 2.71
N SER A 133 4.03 2.64 1.72
CA SER A 133 3.28 3.90 1.84
C SER A 133 1.85 3.63 2.29
N ARG A 134 1.51 4.11 3.49
CA ARG A 134 0.16 3.99 4.05
C ARG A 134 -0.91 4.63 3.18
N ASP A 135 -0.58 5.79 2.61
CA ASP A 135 -1.51 6.54 1.77
C ASP A 135 -1.82 5.80 0.47
N GLU A 136 -0.81 5.18 -0.15
CA GLU A 136 -1.01 4.32 -1.31
C GLU A 136 -1.92 3.13 -1.00
N VAL A 137 -1.60 2.41 0.08
CA VAL A 137 -2.38 1.25 0.51
C VAL A 137 -3.83 1.66 0.80
N TYR A 138 -4.05 2.75 1.53
CA TYR A 138 -5.39 3.22 1.88
C TYR A 138 -6.23 3.65 0.67
N ARG A 139 -5.59 4.24 -0.35
CA ARG A 139 -6.24 4.75 -1.57
C ARG A 139 -6.48 3.67 -2.62
N LEU A 140 -5.54 2.72 -2.76
CA LEU A 140 -5.47 1.83 -3.92
C LEU A 140 -5.93 0.40 -3.63
N SER A 141 -6.05 -0.02 -2.36
CA SER A 141 -6.41 -1.39 -2.03
C SER A 141 -7.73 -1.52 -1.29
N GLU A 142 -8.54 -2.50 -1.68
CA GLU A 142 -9.78 -2.87 -0.99
C GLU A 142 -9.48 -3.78 0.20
N GLU A 143 -8.57 -4.73 0.01
CA GLU A 143 -8.12 -5.68 1.02
C GLU A 143 -6.65 -5.46 1.35
N LEU A 144 -6.28 -5.69 2.59
CA LEU A 144 -4.95 -5.48 3.12
C LEU A 144 -4.46 -6.71 3.87
N LEU A 145 -3.24 -7.12 3.55
CA LEU A 145 -2.45 -8.05 4.35
C LEU A 145 -1.29 -7.29 4.98
N ILE A 146 -1.21 -7.30 6.30
CA ILE A 146 -0.10 -6.68 7.04
C ILE A 146 0.87 -7.78 7.44
N ILE A 147 2.12 -7.62 7.00
CA ILE A 147 3.20 -8.58 7.26
C ILE A 147 4.22 -7.93 8.20
N ASP A 148 4.55 -8.61 9.28
CA ASP A 148 5.63 -8.26 10.19
C ASP A 148 6.48 -9.50 10.48
N GLN A 149 7.81 -9.36 10.43
CA GLN A 149 8.77 -10.46 10.63
C GLN A 149 8.46 -11.74 9.83
N GLY A 150 7.95 -11.58 8.59
CA GLY A 150 7.63 -12.69 7.70
C GLY A 150 6.31 -13.42 8.01
N GLN A 151 5.51 -12.91 8.95
CA GLN A 151 4.20 -13.46 9.31
C GLN A 151 3.08 -12.48 9.01
N ILE A 152 1.93 -13.00 8.61
CA ILE A 152 0.72 -12.19 8.46
C ILE A 152 0.18 -11.87 9.86
N VAL A 153 0.26 -10.60 10.26
CA VAL A 153 -0.22 -10.13 11.57
C VAL A 153 -1.65 -9.64 11.53
N ALA A 154 -2.12 -9.19 10.37
CA ALA A 154 -3.52 -8.83 10.15
C ALA A 154 -3.91 -9.00 8.68
N ALA A 155 -5.17 -9.32 8.42
CA ALA A 155 -5.76 -9.44 7.10
C ALA A 155 -7.23 -9.00 7.14
N GLY A 156 -7.68 -8.27 6.12
CA GLY A 156 -9.09 -7.84 6.01
C GLY A 156 -9.25 -6.60 5.14
N LYS A 157 -10.42 -5.99 5.21
CA LYS A 157 -10.71 -4.77 4.47
C LYS A 157 -9.81 -3.61 4.93
N THR A 158 -9.20 -2.94 3.98
CA THR A 158 -8.22 -1.87 4.25
C THR A 158 -8.75 -0.83 5.21
N LYS A 159 -9.93 -0.26 4.94
CA LYS A 159 -10.51 0.79 5.79
C LYS A 159 -10.81 0.33 7.22
N GLU A 160 -11.27 -0.92 7.38
CA GLU A 160 -11.55 -1.50 8.70
C GLU A 160 -10.25 -1.70 9.50
N LEU A 161 -9.19 -2.22 8.86
CA LEU A 161 -7.89 -2.41 9.51
C LEU A 161 -7.21 -1.08 9.87
N PHE A 162 -7.43 -0.03 9.09
CA PHE A 162 -6.93 1.31 9.43
C PHE A 162 -7.69 1.92 10.62
N GLN A 163 -9.00 1.66 10.75
CA GLN A 163 -9.81 2.17 11.84
C GLN A 163 -9.64 1.36 13.12
N ASN A 164 -9.59 0.04 13.00
CA ASN A 164 -9.53 -0.89 14.14
C ASN A 164 -8.56 -2.06 13.86
N PRO A 165 -7.26 -1.85 14.00
CA PRO A 165 -6.21 -2.79 13.59
C PRO A 165 -6.08 -4.04 14.47
N GLN A 166 -6.78 -4.17 15.60
CA GLN A 166 -6.83 -5.29 16.53
C GLN A 166 -5.50 -5.71 17.16
N ARG A 167 -4.36 -5.39 16.55
CA ARG A 167 -3.02 -5.72 17.00
C ARG A 167 -2.11 -4.50 17.00
N LYS A 168 -1.20 -4.43 17.98
CA LYS A 168 -0.25 -3.31 18.13
C LYS A 168 0.62 -3.13 16.89
N GLU A 169 1.11 -4.23 16.31
CA GLU A 169 1.94 -4.24 15.10
C GLU A 169 1.16 -3.65 13.91
N ALA A 170 -0.07 -4.11 13.72
CA ALA A 170 -0.95 -3.58 12.68
C ALA A 170 -1.27 -2.09 12.90
N ALA A 171 -1.57 -1.69 14.14
CA ALA A 171 -1.79 -0.29 14.50
C ALA A 171 -0.57 0.58 14.18
N ARG A 172 0.63 0.11 14.48
CA ARG A 172 1.89 0.80 14.17
C ARG A 172 2.09 1.00 12.68
N LEU A 173 1.88 -0.05 11.90
CA LEU A 173 2.02 -0.02 10.44
C LEU A 173 0.95 0.84 9.77
N THR A 174 -0.26 0.92 10.34
CA THR A 174 -1.33 1.81 9.85
C THR A 174 -1.25 3.24 10.42
N GLY A 175 -0.20 3.59 11.17
CA GLY A 175 0.15 4.97 11.53
C GLY A 175 -0.13 5.41 12.95
N CYS A 176 -0.56 4.51 13.83
CA CYS A 176 -0.59 4.81 15.25
C CYS A 176 0.84 4.84 15.81
N LYS A 177 1.22 5.92 16.49
CA LYS A 177 2.58 6.08 17.05
C LYS A 177 2.57 6.08 18.59
N ASN A 178 1.47 6.45 19.20
CA ASN A 178 1.35 6.57 20.65
C ASN A 178 0.68 5.33 21.21
N PHE A 179 1.39 4.61 22.07
CA PHE A 179 0.92 3.40 22.72
C PHE A 179 1.21 3.46 24.21
N THR A 180 0.31 2.90 24.98
CA THR A 180 0.50 2.65 26.42
C THR A 180 0.09 1.21 26.72
N ARG A 181 0.73 0.62 27.71
CA ARG A 181 0.26 -0.64 28.30
C ARG A 181 -1.07 -0.37 29.00
N ALA A 182 -1.99 -1.30 28.89
CA ALA A 182 -3.32 -1.21 29.47
C ALA A 182 -3.60 -2.42 30.33
N VAL A 183 -4.18 -2.17 31.50
CA VAL A 183 -4.65 -3.21 32.41
C VAL A 183 -6.16 -3.06 32.52
N TYR A 184 -6.89 -4.13 32.26
CA TYR A 184 -8.33 -4.19 32.39
C TYR A 184 -8.76 -3.97 33.83
N VAL A 185 -9.75 -3.14 34.06
CA VAL A 185 -10.39 -2.91 35.37
C VAL A 185 -11.85 -3.39 35.33
N ASP A 186 -12.60 -2.91 34.35
CA ASP A 186 -13.98 -3.31 34.06
C ASP A 186 -14.31 -3.02 32.59
N ASP A 187 -15.54 -3.35 32.13
CA ASP A 187 -15.96 -3.20 30.74
C ASP A 187 -15.81 -1.78 30.17
N HIS A 188 -15.70 -0.79 31.02
CA HIS A 188 -15.61 0.62 30.65
C HIS A 188 -14.38 1.34 31.18
N THR A 189 -13.51 0.62 31.91
CA THR A 189 -12.37 1.21 32.60
C THR A 189 -11.10 0.42 32.38
N ALA A 190 -10.00 1.09 32.05
CA ALA A 190 -8.67 0.51 31.98
C ALA A 190 -7.62 1.45 32.59
N GLU A 191 -6.63 0.91 33.27
CA GLU A 191 -5.44 1.64 33.70
C GLU A 191 -4.43 1.72 32.55
N LEU A 192 -3.98 2.93 32.21
CA LEU A 192 -2.98 3.20 31.20
C LEU A 192 -1.64 3.49 31.88
N THR A 193 -0.86 2.43 32.07
CA THR A 193 0.30 2.44 32.98
C THR A 193 1.43 3.37 32.55
N ASP A 194 1.68 3.51 31.25
CA ASP A 194 2.76 4.38 30.77
C ASP A 194 2.32 5.85 30.67
N TRP A 195 1.03 6.11 30.66
CA TRP A 195 0.47 7.48 30.66
C TRP A 195 -0.03 7.93 32.05
N GLY A 196 -0.02 7.04 33.03
CA GLY A 196 -0.36 7.35 34.42
C GLY A 196 -1.81 7.76 34.66
N ILE A 197 -2.74 7.30 33.83
CA ILE A 197 -4.16 7.65 33.94
C ILE A 197 -5.07 6.42 33.94
N THR A 198 -6.28 6.61 34.41
CA THR A 198 -7.38 5.67 34.26
C THR A 198 -8.30 6.15 33.13
N LEU A 199 -8.32 5.40 32.01
CA LEU A 199 -9.23 5.63 30.90
C LEU A 199 -10.64 5.16 31.28
N ARG A 200 -11.65 5.97 30.97
CA ARG A 200 -13.07 5.62 31.09
C ARG A 200 -13.77 5.84 29.76
N THR A 201 -14.44 4.82 29.24
CA THR A 201 -15.19 4.87 27.97
C THR A 201 -16.66 4.54 28.20
N GLU A 202 -17.55 5.23 27.49
CA GLU A 202 -18.99 4.98 27.51
C GLU A 202 -19.51 4.32 26.25
N GLN A 203 -18.70 4.35 25.18
CA GLN A 203 -19.12 3.94 23.84
C GLN A 203 -18.62 2.55 23.42
N ARG A 204 -17.60 2.01 24.07
CA ARG A 204 -16.98 0.74 23.70
C ARG A 204 -16.65 -0.06 24.95
N ASN A 205 -16.93 -1.35 24.91
CA ASN A 205 -16.47 -2.26 25.93
C ASN A 205 -14.97 -2.52 25.75
N ILE A 206 -14.25 -2.50 26.86
CA ILE A 206 -12.84 -2.82 26.94
C ILE A 206 -12.72 -4.35 27.10
N PRO A 207 -12.01 -5.05 26.23
CA PRO A 207 -11.87 -6.50 26.37
C PRO A 207 -10.99 -6.87 27.56
N GLU A 208 -11.34 -7.91 28.29
CA GLU A 208 -10.59 -8.38 29.49
C GLU A 208 -9.12 -8.70 29.17
N ASN A 209 -8.83 -9.14 27.95
CA ASN A 209 -7.48 -9.49 27.52
C ASN A 209 -6.70 -8.33 26.88
N ILE A 210 -7.11 -7.08 27.17
CA ILE A 210 -6.40 -5.90 26.68
C ILE A 210 -4.98 -5.85 27.23
N ASN A 211 -4.01 -5.54 26.37
CA ASN A 211 -2.62 -5.36 26.77
C ASN A 211 -2.09 -3.97 26.40
N TYR A 212 -2.64 -3.36 25.36
CA TYR A 212 -2.22 -2.05 24.87
C TYR A 212 -3.40 -1.24 24.39
N ILE A 213 -3.31 0.07 24.59
CA ILE A 213 -4.13 1.06 23.90
C ILE A 213 -3.20 1.91 23.01
N GLY A 214 -3.62 2.10 21.75
CA GLY A 214 -2.99 3.00 20.82
C GLY A 214 -3.89 4.19 20.53
N TYR A 215 -3.31 5.38 20.44
CA TYR A 215 -4.05 6.60 20.10
C TYR A 215 -3.31 7.39 19.01
N ARG A 216 -4.02 7.85 18.00
CA ARG A 216 -3.39 8.57 16.88
C ARG A 216 -3.04 9.99 17.30
N ALA A 217 -1.91 10.50 16.82
CA ALA A 217 -1.43 11.82 17.22
C ALA A 217 -2.43 12.95 16.91
N HIS A 218 -3.12 12.87 15.77
CA HIS A 218 -4.09 13.88 15.34
C HIS A 218 -5.44 13.80 16.08
N ASP A 219 -5.68 12.74 16.87
CA ASP A 219 -6.89 12.59 17.66
C ASP A 219 -6.72 13.20 19.08
N PHE A 220 -5.47 13.52 19.48
CA PHE A 220 -5.25 14.22 20.75
C PHE A 220 -5.71 15.68 20.65
N VAL A 221 -6.51 16.09 21.61
CA VAL A 221 -6.94 17.48 21.74
C VAL A 221 -6.16 18.11 22.90
N PRO A 222 -5.33 19.14 22.65
CA PRO A 222 -4.59 19.81 23.71
C PRO A 222 -5.56 20.59 24.61
N VAL A 223 -5.38 20.46 25.92
CA VAL A 223 -6.18 21.15 26.94
C VAL A 223 -5.21 21.86 27.90
N TRP A 224 -5.52 23.10 28.26
CA TRP A 224 -4.76 23.88 29.23
C TRP A 224 -5.61 24.08 30.50
N GLY A 225 -5.01 23.86 31.65
CA GLY A 225 -5.68 24.08 32.95
C GLY A 225 -5.67 22.83 33.82
N GLU A 226 -6.60 22.76 34.77
CA GLU A 226 -6.72 21.62 35.68
C GLU A 226 -7.17 20.37 34.94
N GLY A 227 -6.63 19.21 35.35
CA GLY A 227 -6.91 17.91 34.74
C GLY A 227 -8.38 17.47 34.87
N GLY A 228 -8.89 16.80 33.89
CA GLY A 228 -10.24 16.22 33.81
C GLY A 228 -10.25 14.74 33.48
N LYS A 229 -11.44 14.18 33.24
CA LYS A 229 -11.63 12.78 32.84
C LYS A 229 -10.88 12.50 31.51
N ASN A 230 -10.11 11.40 31.45
CA ASN A 230 -9.36 10.97 30.30
C ASN A 230 -8.29 11.98 29.79
N GLN A 231 -7.83 12.87 30.61
CA GLN A 231 -6.75 13.79 30.30
C GLN A 231 -5.41 13.22 30.73
N ILE A 232 -4.42 13.33 29.86
CA ILE A 232 -3.06 12.83 30.09
C ILE A 232 -2.18 14.05 30.36
N PRO A 233 -1.55 14.17 31.55
CA PRO A 233 -0.60 15.23 31.79
C PRO A 233 0.69 14.96 31.02
N PHE A 234 1.12 15.92 30.20
CA PHE A 234 2.37 15.81 29.44
C PHE A 234 3.26 17.02 29.68
N LEU A 235 4.57 16.77 29.64
CA LEU A 235 5.58 17.82 29.50
C LEU A 235 5.98 17.96 28.03
N LEU A 236 5.99 19.18 27.52
CA LEU A 236 6.50 19.47 26.18
C LEU A 236 8.02 19.27 26.16
N GLU A 237 8.51 18.24 25.46
CA GLU A 237 9.93 17.96 25.32
C GLU A 237 10.52 18.74 24.16
N SER A 238 9.86 18.74 23.01
CA SER A 238 10.29 19.47 21.83
C SER A 238 9.15 19.72 20.86
N LYS A 239 9.37 20.66 19.93
CA LYS A 239 8.44 21.00 18.86
C LYS A 239 9.22 21.00 17.53
N ALA A 240 8.67 20.36 16.51
CA ALA A 240 9.15 20.46 15.14
C ALA A 240 8.06 21.14 14.28
N ALA A 241 8.39 22.30 13.73
CA ALA A 241 7.51 23.01 12.81
C ALA A 241 7.70 22.45 11.40
N LEU A 242 6.60 22.09 10.74
CA LEU A 242 6.53 21.70 9.35
C LEU A 242 5.70 22.73 8.57
N PRO A 243 5.75 22.77 7.22
CA PRO A 243 5.06 23.79 6.44
C PRO A 243 3.55 23.91 6.67
N PHE A 244 2.88 22.84 7.08
CA PHE A 244 1.42 22.79 7.24
C PHE A 244 0.97 22.21 8.57
N GLU A 245 1.91 21.79 9.43
CA GLU A 245 1.61 21.18 10.74
C GLU A 245 2.75 21.40 11.72
N ASP A 246 2.42 21.39 13.02
CA ASP A 246 3.40 21.37 14.10
C ASP A 246 3.38 20.00 14.79
N ASN A 247 4.54 19.37 14.88
CA ASN A 247 4.69 18.13 15.64
C ASN A 247 5.20 18.45 17.05
N TYR A 248 4.41 18.06 18.04
CA TYR A 248 4.77 18.18 19.45
C TYR A 248 5.25 16.84 19.98
N TYR A 249 6.44 16.80 20.54
CA TYR A 249 6.98 15.65 21.23
C TYR A 249 6.72 15.84 22.72
N LEU A 250 5.91 14.94 23.28
CA LEU A 250 5.39 15.05 24.64
C LEU A 250 5.89 13.87 25.46
N LYS A 251 6.26 14.13 26.69
CA LYS A 251 6.63 13.10 27.68
C LYS A 251 5.56 13.05 28.76
N PRO A 252 4.94 11.86 29.01
CA PRO A 252 3.99 11.67 30.09
C PRO A 252 4.65 11.75 31.47
#